data_70e3209e13b04cbcccda8b9c0e57ad1b
#
_entry.id   70e3209e13b04cbcccda8b9c0e57ad1b
#
_cell.length_a   1.000
_cell.length_b   1.000
_cell.length_c   1.000
_cell.angle_alpha   90.00
_cell.angle_beta   90.00
_cell.angle_gamma   90.00
#
_symmetry.space_group_name_H-M   'P 1'
#
loop_
_entity.id
_entity.type
_entity.pdbx_description
1 polymer ?
#
loop_
_entity_poly.entity_id
_entity_poly.type
_entity_poly.pdbx_seq_one_letter_code
_entity_poly.pdbx_strand_id
1 'polypeptide(L)'
;MTHAIEGYITKAAWELSDMFHLKAIEIISKSLRGAVENTPEGREGMALGQYVAGMGFSNVGLGIVHSMAHPLGAVYDTPHGVANAIILPTVMEYNAPATGEKYRNIAKAMGVEGVDDMTLDEARKAAVDAVKKLSEDVGIPKDLKDIVKPEDVDFLAQSAYDDACRPGNPRDTSVEEIKQLYLSLM
;
A
#
# COMPACT_ATOMS: atom_id res chain seq x y z
N MET A 1 -5.99 -3.81 -1.02
CA MET A 1 -4.59 -3.98 -1.44
C MET A 1 -3.63 -3.45 -0.38
N THR A 2 -3.70 -2.17 -0.01
CA THR A 2 -2.75 -1.52 0.92
C THR A 2 -2.59 -2.25 2.25
N HIS A 3 -3.69 -2.62 2.93
CA HIS A 3 -3.64 -3.43 4.16
C HIS A 3 -2.81 -4.72 4.00
N ALA A 4 -2.99 -5.43 2.87
CA ALA A 4 -2.28 -6.68 2.63
C ALA A 4 -0.78 -6.46 2.37
N ILE A 5 -0.43 -5.43 1.61
CA ILE A 5 0.98 -5.11 1.33
C ILE A 5 1.67 -4.60 2.60
N GLU A 6 1.10 -3.62 3.31
CA GLU A 6 1.71 -3.10 4.53
C GLU A 6 1.82 -4.16 5.63
N GLY A 7 0.75 -4.94 5.86
CA GLY A 7 0.81 -6.04 6.82
C GLY A 7 1.82 -7.11 6.45
N TYR A 8 2.09 -7.32 5.16
CA TYR A 8 3.13 -8.25 4.71
C TYR A 8 4.54 -7.76 5.00
N ILE A 9 4.79 -6.45 4.86
CA ILE A 9 6.13 -5.87 5.03
C ILE A 9 6.40 -5.27 6.41
N THR A 10 5.41 -5.18 7.30
CA THR A 10 5.59 -4.61 8.65
C THR A 10 6.66 -5.36 9.45
N LYS A 11 7.28 -4.67 10.40
CA LYS A 11 8.30 -5.24 11.30
C LYS A 11 7.80 -6.44 12.12
N ALA A 12 6.51 -6.50 12.42
CA ALA A 12 5.90 -7.57 13.18
C ALA A 12 5.43 -8.78 12.33
N ALA A 13 5.63 -8.73 11.01
CA ALA A 13 5.21 -9.81 10.10
C ALA A 13 5.97 -11.12 10.36
N TRP A 14 5.27 -12.24 10.27
CA TRP A 14 5.79 -13.59 10.45
C TRP A 14 5.03 -14.58 9.56
N GLU A 15 5.46 -15.84 9.52
CA GLU A 15 5.02 -16.83 8.53
C GLU A 15 3.49 -16.95 8.42
N LEU A 16 2.77 -16.94 9.55
CA LEU A 16 1.31 -17.09 9.53
C LEU A 16 0.62 -15.85 8.97
N SER A 17 1.07 -14.64 9.36
CA SER A 17 0.52 -13.40 8.82
C SER A 17 0.87 -13.24 7.33
N ASP A 18 2.07 -13.64 6.94
CA ASP A 18 2.55 -13.59 5.55
C ASP A 18 1.68 -14.43 4.62
N MET A 19 1.24 -15.62 5.08
CA MET A 19 0.32 -16.48 4.34
C MET A 19 -1.02 -15.77 4.03
N PHE A 20 -1.62 -15.10 5.00
CA PHE A 20 -2.85 -14.34 4.79
C PHE A 20 -2.65 -13.17 3.84
N HIS A 21 -1.57 -12.41 4.02
CA HIS A 21 -1.31 -11.23 3.20
C HIS A 21 -1.04 -11.58 1.74
N LEU A 22 -0.20 -12.57 1.45
CA LEU A 22 0.07 -13.00 0.08
C LEU A 22 -1.19 -13.54 -0.59
N LYS A 23 -2.01 -14.31 0.14
CA LYS A 23 -3.29 -14.78 -0.40
C LYS A 23 -4.28 -13.65 -0.66
N ALA A 24 -4.33 -12.66 0.22
CA ALA A 24 -5.15 -11.47 0.01
C ALA A 24 -4.69 -10.67 -1.21
N ILE A 25 -3.38 -10.46 -1.40
CA ILE A 25 -2.82 -9.78 -2.57
C ILE A 25 -3.23 -10.50 -3.86
N GLU A 26 -3.10 -11.83 -3.90
CA GLU A 26 -3.50 -12.64 -5.07
C GLU A 26 -4.98 -12.46 -5.41
N ILE A 27 -5.87 -12.61 -4.41
CA ILE A 27 -7.32 -12.49 -4.61
C ILE A 27 -7.68 -11.09 -5.08
N ILE A 28 -7.19 -10.06 -4.40
CA ILE A 28 -7.51 -8.66 -4.69
C ILE A 28 -7.00 -8.26 -6.07
N SER A 29 -5.81 -8.69 -6.47
CA SER A 29 -5.24 -8.40 -7.80
C SER A 29 -6.13 -8.92 -8.94
N LYS A 30 -6.76 -10.07 -8.74
CA LYS A 30 -7.65 -10.70 -9.72
C LYS A 30 -9.05 -10.09 -9.72
N SER A 31 -9.51 -9.60 -8.58
CA SER A 31 -10.93 -9.28 -8.36
C SER A 31 -11.26 -7.79 -8.39
N LEU A 32 -10.28 -6.90 -8.10
CA LEU A 32 -10.56 -5.48 -7.89
C LEU A 32 -11.16 -4.80 -9.13
N ARG A 33 -10.66 -5.09 -10.33
CA ARG A 33 -11.20 -4.53 -11.58
C ARG A 33 -12.66 -4.89 -11.76
N GLY A 34 -12.98 -6.17 -11.67
CA GLY A 34 -14.36 -6.65 -11.75
C GLY A 34 -15.26 -6.11 -10.64
N ALA A 35 -14.71 -5.90 -9.43
CA ALA A 35 -15.48 -5.31 -8.34
C ALA A 35 -15.84 -3.84 -8.60
N VAL A 36 -14.94 -3.07 -9.21
CA VAL A 36 -15.20 -1.68 -9.62
C VAL A 36 -16.24 -1.63 -10.76
N GLU A 37 -16.17 -2.59 -11.68
CA GLU A 37 -17.20 -2.80 -12.73
C GLU A 37 -18.52 -3.38 -12.19
N ASN A 38 -18.57 -3.69 -10.88
CA ASN A 38 -19.71 -4.26 -10.17
C ASN A 38 -20.13 -5.66 -10.68
N THR A 39 -19.17 -6.49 -11.15
CA THR A 39 -19.44 -7.89 -11.48
C THR A 39 -19.62 -8.73 -10.21
N PRO A 40 -20.50 -9.76 -10.23
CA PRO A 40 -20.71 -10.64 -9.09
C PRO A 40 -19.41 -11.31 -8.60
N GLU A 41 -18.62 -11.85 -9.52
CA GLU A 41 -17.34 -12.53 -9.24
C GLU A 41 -16.29 -11.56 -8.63
N GLY A 42 -16.21 -10.34 -9.18
CA GLY A 42 -15.34 -9.30 -8.65
C GLY A 42 -15.73 -8.89 -7.23
N ARG A 43 -17.02 -8.70 -6.98
CA ARG A 43 -17.57 -8.36 -5.67
C ARG A 43 -17.33 -9.46 -4.63
N GLU A 44 -17.59 -10.72 -5.00
CA GLU A 44 -17.33 -11.88 -4.12
C GLU A 44 -15.83 -12.01 -3.80
N GLY A 45 -14.98 -11.94 -4.83
CA GLY A 45 -13.52 -12.00 -4.63
C GLY A 45 -13.00 -10.86 -3.75
N MET A 46 -13.52 -9.62 -3.91
CA MET A 46 -13.13 -8.51 -3.04
C MET A 46 -13.65 -8.66 -1.62
N ALA A 47 -14.86 -9.20 -1.41
CA ALA A 47 -15.36 -9.50 -0.07
C ALA A 47 -14.46 -10.51 0.66
N LEU A 48 -14.02 -11.56 -0.04
CA LEU A 48 -13.07 -12.53 0.52
C LEU A 48 -11.68 -11.91 0.72
N GLY A 49 -11.13 -11.25 -0.29
CA GLY A 49 -9.77 -10.72 -0.26
C GLY A 49 -9.56 -9.67 0.85
N GLN A 50 -10.52 -8.77 1.06
CA GLN A 50 -10.43 -7.79 2.15
C GLN A 50 -10.52 -8.45 3.53
N TYR A 51 -11.35 -9.49 3.67
CA TYR A 51 -11.48 -10.24 4.92
C TYR A 51 -10.18 -10.98 5.27
N VAL A 52 -9.58 -11.66 4.29
CA VAL A 52 -8.29 -12.35 4.46
C VAL A 52 -7.18 -11.35 4.82
N ALA A 53 -7.14 -10.17 4.17
CA ALA A 53 -6.22 -9.10 4.56
C ALA A 53 -6.45 -8.66 6.01
N GLY A 54 -7.72 -8.56 6.42
CA GLY A 54 -8.12 -8.21 7.80
C GLY A 54 -7.57 -9.20 8.82
N MET A 55 -7.68 -10.50 8.56
CA MET A 55 -7.10 -11.53 9.42
C MET A 55 -5.59 -11.40 9.58
N GLY A 56 -4.88 -10.96 8.53
CA GLY A 56 -3.44 -10.74 8.58
C GLY A 56 -3.07 -9.49 9.39
N PHE A 57 -3.45 -8.30 8.91
CA PHE A 57 -2.95 -7.04 9.48
C PHE A 57 -3.44 -6.76 10.91
N SER A 58 -4.59 -7.29 11.32
CA SER A 58 -5.08 -7.15 12.70
C SER A 58 -4.14 -7.77 13.75
N ASN A 59 -3.24 -8.66 13.33
CA ASN A 59 -2.27 -9.32 14.21
C ASN A 59 -0.90 -8.64 14.21
N VAL A 60 -0.55 -7.91 13.15
CA VAL A 60 0.83 -7.41 12.96
C VAL A 60 0.91 -5.90 12.71
N GLY A 61 -0.22 -5.23 12.50
CA GLY A 61 -0.28 -3.80 12.23
C GLY A 61 0.06 -3.46 10.77
N LEU A 62 0.31 -2.18 10.55
CA LEU A 62 0.46 -1.55 9.24
C LEU A 62 1.76 -0.72 9.19
N GLY A 63 1.81 0.33 8.37
CA GLY A 63 2.98 1.18 8.18
C GLY A 63 2.62 2.61 7.80
N ILE A 64 3.56 3.29 7.15
CA ILE A 64 3.43 4.73 6.87
C ILE A 64 2.45 5.09 5.75
N VAL A 65 2.01 4.15 4.91
CA VAL A 65 0.92 4.46 3.95
C VAL A 65 -0.34 4.85 4.72
N HIS A 66 -0.74 4.02 5.70
CA HIS A 66 -1.90 4.34 6.54
C HIS A 66 -1.66 5.58 7.39
N SER A 67 -0.46 5.72 7.97
CA SER A 67 -0.12 6.92 8.76
C SER A 67 -0.26 8.21 7.95
N MET A 68 0.14 8.20 6.67
CA MET A 68 -0.01 9.33 5.76
C MET A 68 -1.45 9.50 5.26
N ALA A 69 -2.20 8.42 5.11
CA ALA A 69 -3.59 8.49 4.64
C ALA A 69 -4.57 9.02 5.70
N HIS A 70 -4.34 8.76 6.98
CA HIS A 70 -5.24 9.16 8.07
C HIS A 70 -5.45 10.68 8.14
N PRO A 71 -4.39 11.53 8.15
CA PRO A 71 -4.60 12.98 8.18
C PRO A 71 -5.26 13.52 6.90
N LEU A 72 -5.13 12.87 5.75
CA LEU A 72 -5.87 13.26 4.54
C LEU A 72 -7.38 13.08 4.69
N GLY A 73 -7.79 12.01 5.35
CA GLY A 73 -9.19 11.81 5.71
C GLY A 73 -9.69 12.85 6.71
N ALA A 74 -8.88 13.15 7.72
CA ALA A 74 -9.26 14.09 8.78
C ALA A 74 -9.33 15.56 8.31
N VAL A 75 -8.43 15.99 7.43
CA VAL A 75 -8.31 17.41 7.00
C VAL A 75 -9.12 17.69 5.74
N TYR A 76 -9.14 16.75 4.79
CA TYR A 76 -9.71 16.97 3.45
C TYR A 76 -10.91 16.05 3.15
N ASP A 77 -11.37 15.28 4.12
CA ASP A 77 -12.46 14.31 3.93
C ASP A 77 -12.20 13.32 2.77
N THR A 78 -10.91 13.06 2.49
CA THR A 78 -10.51 12.16 1.41
C THR A 78 -10.91 10.73 1.76
N PRO A 79 -11.63 10.02 0.88
CA PRO A 79 -11.99 8.62 1.15
C PRO A 79 -10.77 7.78 1.48
N HIS A 80 -10.81 7.06 2.61
CA HIS A 80 -9.66 6.32 3.16
C HIS A 80 -8.97 5.41 2.14
N GLY A 81 -9.75 4.65 1.36
CA GLY A 81 -9.22 3.75 0.34
C GLY A 81 -8.52 4.48 -0.81
N VAL A 82 -9.01 5.66 -1.18
CA VAL A 82 -8.41 6.50 -2.23
C VAL A 82 -7.10 7.10 -1.74
N ALA A 83 -7.07 7.71 -0.54
CA ALA A 83 -5.85 8.24 0.06
C ALA A 83 -4.74 7.19 0.13
N ASN A 84 -5.06 6.01 0.66
CA ASN A 84 -4.12 4.88 0.72
C ASN A 84 -3.62 4.45 -0.68
N ALA A 85 -4.49 4.39 -1.67
CA ALA A 85 -4.13 3.92 -3.01
C ALA A 85 -3.21 4.90 -3.75
N ILE A 86 -3.39 6.21 -3.56
CA ILE A 86 -2.51 7.26 -4.12
C ILE A 86 -1.11 7.17 -3.51
N ILE A 87 -1.02 7.02 -2.19
CA ILE A 87 0.24 7.04 -1.44
C ILE A 87 1.04 5.74 -1.63
N LEU A 88 0.36 4.60 -1.76
CA LEU A 88 0.96 3.27 -1.71
C LEU A 88 2.17 3.09 -2.64
N PRO A 89 2.13 3.41 -3.96
CA PRO A 89 3.28 3.18 -4.83
C PRO A 89 4.54 3.93 -4.41
N THR A 90 4.40 5.19 -4.01
CA THR A 90 5.51 6.05 -3.57
C THR A 90 6.16 5.52 -2.29
N VAL A 91 5.35 5.11 -1.32
CA VAL A 91 5.85 4.51 -0.09
C VAL A 91 6.45 3.12 -0.33
N MET A 92 5.93 2.35 -1.28
CA MET A 92 6.57 1.08 -1.68
C MET A 92 7.98 1.31 -2.21
N GLU A 93 8.19 2.31 -3.06
CA GLU A 93 9.53 2.67 -3.55
C GLU A 93 10.46 3.07 -2.38
N TYR A 94 9.96 3.88 -1.45
CA TYR A 94 10.70 4.29 -0.26
C TYR A 94 11.09 3.10 0.63
N ASN A 95 10.19 2.14 0.84
CA ASN A 95 10.40 0.99 1.71
C ASN A 95 11.21 -0.15 1.05
N ALA A 96 11.29 -0.19 -0.29
CA ALA A 96 11.86 -1.30 -1.04
C ALA A 96 13.24 -1.77 -0.53
N PRO A 97 14.20 -0.89 -0.18
CA PRO A 97 15.51 -1.32 0.32
C PRO A 97 15.46 -2.10 1.64
N ALA A 98 14.42 -1.91 2.46
CA ALA A 98 14.28 -2.52 3.78
C ALA A 98 13.44 -3.82 3.79
N THR A 99 13.04 -4.35 2.63
CA THR A 99 12.04 -5.43 2.54
C THR A 99 12.60 -6.77 2.07
N GLY A 100 13.91 -6.88 1.79
CA GLY A 100 14.52 -8.12 1.30
C GLY A 100 13.81 -8.65 0.05
N GLU A 101 13.41 -9.91 0.05
CA GLU A 101 12.71 -10.60 -1.05
C GLU A 101 11.18 -10.40 -1.04
N LYS A 102 10.63 -9.69 -0.05
CA LYS A 102 9.17 -9.58 0.10
C LYS A 102 8.47 -8.99 -1.12
N TYR A 103 9.10 -8.04 -1.82
CA TYR A 103 8.51 -7.46 -3.03
C TYR A 103 8.49 -8.42 -4.21
N ARG A 104 9.46 -9.34 -4.32
CA ARG A 104 9.40 -10.44 -5.29
C ARG A 104 8.14 -11.28 -5.08
N ASN A 105 7.84 -11.62 -3.82
CA ASN A 105 6.65 -12.39 -3.48
C ASN A 105 5.35 -11.60 -3.75
N ILE A 106 5.35 -10.28 -3.49
CA ILE A 106 4.22 -9.41 -3.86
C ILE A 106 3.99 -9.43 -5.37
N ALA A 107 5.05 -9.25 -6.17
CA ALA A 107 4.95 -9.29 -7.64
C ALA A 107 4.38 -10.63 -8.14
N LYS A 108 4.86 -11.76 -7.58
CA LYS A 108 4.32 -13.10 -7.87
C LYS A 108 2.83 -13.20 -7.53
N ALA A 109 2.45 -12.78 -6.34
CA ALA A 109 1.06 -12.82 -5.89
C ALA A 109 0.14 -11.94 -6.77
N MET A 110 0.67 -10.86 -7.32
CA MET A 110 -0.03 -10.00 -8.29
C MET A 110 -0.07 -10.58 -9.71
N GLY A 111 0.59 -11.72 -9.97
CA GLY A 111 0.58 -12.40 -11.26
C GLY A 111 1.62 -11.87 -12.26
N VAL A 112 2.68 -11.21 -11.81
CA VAL A 112 3.79 -10.79 -12.67
C VAL A 112 4.57 -12.04 -13.10
N GLU A 113 4.76 -12.21 -14.40
CA GLU A 113 5.49 -13.34 -14.97
C GLU A 113 7.02 -13.14 -14.92
N GLY A 114 7.79 -14.23 -14.89
CA GLY A 114 9.26 -14.20 -14.97
C GLY A 114 9.97 -13.61 -13.73
N VAL A 115 9.26 -13.39 -12.64
CA VAL A 115 9.79 -12.71 -11.42
C VAL A 115 10.94 -13.50 -10.80
N ASP A 116 10.98 -14.81 -10.96
CA ASP A 116 12.03 -15.66 -10.39
C ASP A 116 13.40 -15.44 -11.04
N ASP A 117 13.41 -15.02 -12.30
CA ASP A 117 14.64 -14.77 -13.06
C ASP A 117 15.12 -13.30 -12.95
N MET A 118 14.34 -12.43 -12.31
CA MET A 118 14.66 -11.02 -12.10
C MET A 118 15.71 -10.85 -11.00
N THR A 119 16.55 -9.85 -11.12
CA THR A 119 17.34 -9.34 -10.00
C THR A 119 16.40 -8.82 -8.91
N LEU A 120 16.91 -8.60 -7.70
CA LEU A 120 16.10 -8.09 -6.58
C LEU A 120 15.49 -6.71 -6.90
N ASP A 121 16.24 -5.82 -7.53
CA ASP A 121 15.76 -4.47 -7.86
C ASP A 121 14.74 -4.49 -8.99
N GLU A 122 14.89 -5.37 -9.99
CA GLU A 122 13.88 -5.59 -11.01
C GLU A 122 12.57 -6.13 -10.40
N ALA A 123 12.65 -7.09 -9.49
CA ALA A 123 11.49 -7.66 -8.82
C ALA A 123 10.77 -6.61 -7.93
N ARG A 124 11.53 -5.75 -7.23
CA ARG A 124 11.00 -4.62 -6.46
C ARG A 124 10.25 -3.64 -7.35
N LYS A 125 10.88 -3.25 -8.46
CA LYS A 125 10.26 -2.38 -9.46
C LYS A 125 8.99 -3.01 -10.03
N ALA A 126 9.03 -4.29 -10.39
CA ALA A 126 7.88 -5.01 -10.95
C ALA A 126 6.68 -5.04 -9.99
N ALA A 127 6.91 -5.20 -8.68
CA ALA A 127 5.85 -5.13 -7.68
C ALA A 127 5.21 -3.74 -7.63
N VAL A 128 6.02 -2.68 -7.63
CA VAL A 128 5.53 -1.29 -7.63
C VAL A 128 4.76 -0.99 -8.92
N ASP A 129 5.29 -1.36 -10.06
CA ASP A 129 4.65 -1.15 -11.37
C ASP A 129 3.30 -1.88 -11.46
N ALA A 130 3.21 -3.11 -10.92
CA ALA A 130 1.95 -3.86 -10.86
C ALA A 130 0.89 -3.15 -10.01
N VAL A 131 1.29 -2.55 -8.88
CA VAL A 131 0.38 -1.75 -8.04
C VAL A 131 -0.04 -0.47 -8.77
N LYS A 132 0.89 0.25 -9.40
CA LYS A 132 0.59 1.45 -10.21
C LYS A 132 -0.42 1.12 -11.32
N LYS A 133 -0.17 0.03 -12.04
CA LYS A 133 -1.08 -0.43 -13.11
C LYS A 133 -2.48 -0.77 -12.59
N LEU A 134 -2.57 -1.46 -11.45
CA LEU A 134 -3.85 -1.79 -10.83
C LEU A 134 -4.61 -0.51 -10.42
N SER A 135 -3.94 0.46 -9.82
CA SER A 135 -4.53 1.75 -9.43
C SER A 135 -5.02 2.53 -10.64
N GLU A 136 -4.24 2.57 -11.73
CA GLU A 136 -4.62 3.23 -12.98
C GLU A 136 -5.87 2.56 -13.60
N ASP A 137 -5.92 1.22 -13.65
CA ASP A 137 -7.02 0.47 -14.24
C ASP A 137 -8.36 0.69 -13.52
N VAL A 138 -8.33 1.03 -12.24
CA VAL A 138 -9.52 1.30 -11.44
C VAL A 138 -9.77 2.78 -11.18
N GLY A 139 -9.03 3.67 -11.88
CA GLY A 139 -9.28 5.11 -11.87
C GLY A 139 -8.83 5.84 -10.61
N ILE A 140 -7.84 5.34 -9.87
CA ILE A 140 -7.25 6.06 -8.74
C ILE A 140 -6.44 7.26 -9.25
N PRO A 141 -6.58 8.46 -8.66
CA PRO A 141 -5.73 9.60 -8.96
C PRO A 141 -4.24 9.28 -8.77
N LYS A 142 -3.37 9.89 -9.58
CA LYS A 142 -1.93 9.60 -9.55
C LYS A 142 -1.18 10.38 -8.47
N ASP A 143 -1.73 11.51 -8.03
CA ASP A 143 -1.10 12.44 -7.09
C ASP A 143 -2.13 13.11 -6.16
N LEU A 144 -1.64 13.97 -5.29
CA LEU A 144 -2.42 14.68 -4.28
C LEU A 144 -2.65 16.17 -4.63
N LYS A 145 -2.26 16.62 -5.83
CA LYS A 145 -2.27 18.07 -6.21
C LYS A 145 -3.62 18.73 -6.03
N ASP A 146 -4.69 18.02 -6.35
CA ASP A 146 -6.05 18.53 -6.25
C ASP A 146 -6.68 18.34 -4.85
N ILE A 147 -5.93 17.71 -3.93
CA ILE A 147 -6.40 17.37 -2.58
C ILE A 147 -5.66 18.19 -1.52
N VAL A 148 -4.32 18.19 -1.57
CA VAL A 148 -3.46 18.72 -0.51
C VAL A 148 -3.02 20.15 -0.84
N LYS A 149 -3.11 21.04 0.15
CA LYS A 149 -2.55 22.38 0.07
C LYS A 149 -1.11 22.39 0.54
N PRO A 150 -0.20 23.09 -0.18
CA PRO A 150 1.21 23.13 0.21
C PRO A 150 1.47 23.61 1.64
N GLU A 151 0.66 24.54 2.15
CA GLU A 151 0.77 25.08 3.51
C GLU A 151 0.46 24.06 4.61
N ASP A 152 -0.26 22.97 4.31
CA ASP A 152 -0.66 21.96 5.28
C ASP A 152 0.34 20.81 5.38
N VAL A 153 1.32 20.72 4.48
CA VAL A 153 2.25 19.56 4.37
C VAL A 153 3.03 19.32 5.67
N ASP A 154 3.45 20.38 6.36
CA ASP A 154 4.17 20.26 7.64
C ASP A 154 3.29 19.63 8.73
N PHE A 155 2.04 20.05 8.81
CA PHE A 155 1.05 19.48 9.73
C PHE A 155 0.74 18.01 9.39
N LEU A 156 0.54 17.70 8.11
CA LEU A 156 0.27 16.34 7.65
C LEU A 156 1.45 15.40 7.95
N ALA A 157 2.69 15.85 7.73
CA ALA A 157 3.88 15.08 7.99
C ALA A 157 4.06 14.79 9.48
N GLN A 158 3.84 15.79 10.35
CA GLN A 158 3.89 15.61 11.80
C GLN A 158 2.79 14.66 12.28
N SER A 159 1.55 14.84 11.78
CA SER A 159 0.42 13.96 12.14
C SER A 159 0.66 12.51 11.73
N ALA A 160 1.23 12.29 10.54
CA ALA A 160 1.60 10.95 10.08
C ALA A 160 2.75 10.35 10.89
N TYR A 161 3.70 11.17 11.32
CA TYR A 161 4.81 10.72 12.18
C TYR A 161 4.31 10.25 13.57
N ASP A 162 3.33 10.93 14.12
CA ASP A 162 2.76 10.63 15.44
C ASP A 162 1.71 9.50 15.39
N ASP A 163 1.35 9.03 14.19
CA ASP A 163 0.33 8.00 13.98
C ASP A 163 0.75 6.61 14.49
N ALA A 164 -0.21 5.86 15.04
CA ALA A 164 0.00 4.55 15.64
C ALA A 164 0.49 3.47 14.65
N CYS A 165 0.26 3.63 13.34
CA CYS A 165 0.71 2.68 12.32
C CYS A 165 2.19 2.83 11.96
N ARG A 166 2.78 4.02 12.12
CA ARG A 166 4.16 4.31 11.74
C ARG A 166 5.21 3.37 12.32
N PRO A 167 5.16 2.99 13.61
CA PRO A 167 6.19 2.12 14.19
C PRO A 167 6.31 0.76 13.53
N GLY A 168 5.24 0.27 12.87
CA GLY A 168 5.25 -0.99 12.11
C GLY A 168 5.98 -0.92 10.78
N ASN A 169 6.26 0.27 10.25
CA ASN A 169 6.91 0.41 8.94
C ASN A 169 8.27 -0.28 8.90
N PRO A 170 8.63 -1.02 7.83
CA PRO A 170 9.88 -1.78 7.76
C PRO A 170 11.12 -0.90 7.81
N ARG A 171 11.03 0.33 7.33
CA ARG A 171 12.07 1.35 7.39
C ARG A 171 11.71 2.41 8.41
N ASP A 172 12.67 2.78 9.28
CA ASP A 172 12.48 3.92 10.18
C ASP A 172 12.35 5.21 9.37
N THR A 173 11.47 6.09 9.83
CA THR A 173 11.14 7.35 9.15
C THR A 173 11.24 8.53 10.10
N SER A 174 11.65 9.67 9.56
CA SER A 174 11.57 10.97 10.21
C SER A 174 10.40 11.80 9.68
N VAL A 175 10.03 12.86 10.39
CA VAL A 175 9.03 13.84 9.92
C VAL A 175 9.43 14.43 8.57
N GLU A 176 10.71 14.74 8.39
CA GLU A 176 11.22 15.32 7.13
C GLU A 176 11.10 14.33 5.96
N GLU A 177 11.41 13.05 6.16
CA GLU A 177 11.23 12.04 5.10
C GLU A 177 9.75 11.88 4.71
N ILE A 178 8.84 11.88 5.70
CA ILE A 178 7.39 11.83 5.42
C ILE A 178 6.95 13.10 4.67
N LYS A 179 7.46 14.27 5.05
CA LYS A 179 7.23 15.52 4.32
C LYS A 179 7.66 15.42 2.86
N GLN A 180 8.85 14.88 2.60
CA GLN A 180 9.35 14.70 1.23
C GLN A 180 8.49 13.71 0.43
N LEU A 181 7.97 12.67 1.07
CA LEU A 181 7.02 11.75 0.42
C LEU A 181 5.72 12.47 0.01
N TYR A 182 5.15 13.32 0.87
CA TYR A 182 3.99 14.14 0.48
C TYR A 182 4.31 15.08 -0.67
N LEU A 183 5.44 15.80 -0.59
CA LEU A 183 5.86 16.74 -1.64
C LEU A 183 6.09 16.04 -3.00
N SER A 184 6.55 14.80 -2.99
CA SER A 184 6.74 14.02 -4.23
C SER A 184 5.42 13.59 -4.89
N LEU A 185 4.31 13.67 -4.17
CA LEU A 185 2.96 13.39 -4.66
C LEU A 185 2.20 14.68 -5.07
N MET A 186 2.82 15.83 -4.93
CA MET A 186 2.29 17.14 -5.32
C MET A 186 2.96 17.66 -6.60
#